data_bd49d725173bba2490cefae4028a2f64
#
_entry.id   bd49d725173bba2490cefae4028a2f64
#
_cell.length_a   1.000
_cell.length_b   1.000
_cell.length_c   1.000
_cell.angle_alpha   90.00
_cell.angle_beta   90.00
_cell.angle_gamma   90.00
#
_symmetry.space_group_name_H-M   'P 1'
#
loop_
_entity.id
_entity.type
_entity.pdbx_description
1 polymer ?
#
loop_
_entity_poly.entity_id
_entity_poly.type
_entity_poly.pdbx_seq_one_letter_code
_entity_poly.pdbx_strand_id
1 'polypeptide(L)'
;MQFHHVKSFSERAKPKDGFTLVEILVVIAVIGLLAAIAIPQFMSYHSEAIDAEMKSDLRNASIAIEAYYAKQSVLPASLAETTGFHPSGGVTVSLVIVSTNSYTLNAAKPGGTQPSFTYESITGSSH
;
A
#
# COMPACT_ATOMS: atom_id res chain seq x y z
N MET A 1 80.97 22.14 19.95
CA MET A 1 80.14 21.06 19.38
C MET A 1 78.93 20.94 20.22
N GLN A 2 77.78 21.43 19.73
CA GLN A 2 76.49 21.31 20.40
C GLN A 2 75.73 20.11 19.83
N PHE A 3 75.45 19.16 20.68
CA PHE A 3 74.57 18.06 20.31
C PHE A 3 73.13 18.53 20.44
N HIS A 4 72.41 18.68 19.31
CA HIS A 4 70.97 18.88 19.29
C HIS A 4 70.30 17.62 19.72
N HIS A 5 69.64 17.69 20.88
CA HIS A 5 68.80 16.64 21.41
C HIS A 5 67.46 16.66 20.63
N VAL A 6 67.31 15.74 19.67
CA VAL A 6 66.09 15.54 18.95
C VAL A 6 65.13 14.84 19.90
N LYS A 7 64.14 15.59 20.47
CA LYS A 7 63.02 15.02 21.17
C LYS A 7 62.14 14.29 20.18
N SER A 8 62.25 12.97 20.15
CA SER A 8 61.29 12.10 19.49
C SER A 8 59.93 12.23 20.20
N PHE A 9 59.04 12.99 19.61
CA PHE A 9 57.61 12.97 19.99
C PHE A 9 57.04 11.65 19.50
N SER A 10 57.05 10.64 20.35
CA SER A 10 56.23 9.46 20.15
C SER A 10 54.80 9.86 20.48
N GLU A 11 54.08 10.30 19.46
CA GLU A 11 52.64 10.51 19.52
C GLU A 11 52.00 9.12 19.65
N ARG A 12 51.69 8.73 20.89
CA ARG A 12 50.90 7.54 21.16
C ARG A 12 49.54 7.81 20.56
N ALA A 13 49.28 7.21 19.40
CA ALA A 13 47.92 7.12 18.87
C ALA A 13 47.03 6.51 19.95
N LYS A 14 46.03 7.27 20.39
CA LYS A 14 45.00 6.74 21.31
C LYS A 14 44.39 5.52 20.66
N PRO A 15 44.20 4.41 21.38
CA PRO A 15 43.50 3.27 20.83
C PRO A 15 42.12 3.75 20.43
N LYS A 16 41.77 3.57 19.18
CA LYS A 16 40.40 3.80 18.71
C LYS A 16 39.56 2.70 19.33
N ASP A 17 38.70 3.10 20.29
CA ASP A 17 37.73 2.17 20.87
C ASP A 17 36.79 1.69 19.74
N GLY A 18 36.91 0.44 19.36
CA GLY A 18 36.07 -0.24 18.39
C GLY A 18 34.94 -0.96 19.09
N PHE A 19 33.86 -1.26 18.35
CA PHE A 19 32.79 -2.09 18.84
C PHE A 19 33.24 -3.53 19.08
N THR A 20 32.71 -4.16 20.13
CA THR A 20 32.93 -5.58 20.37
C THR A 20 32.04 -6.43 19.47
N LEU A 21 32.48 -7.66 19.16
CA LEU A 21 31.68 -8.61 18.38
C LEU A 21 30.34 -8.90 19.09
N VAL A 22 30.33 -8.97 20.40
CA VAL A 22 29.11 -9.21 21.21
C VAL A 22 28.13 -8.04 21.10
N GLU A 23 28.59 -6.79 21.11
CA GLU A 23 27.74 -5.62 20.94
C GLU A 23 26.98 -5.64 19.61
N ILE A 24 27.66 -5.95 18.52
CA ILE A 24 27.02 -6.08 17.21
C ILE A 24 26.07 -7.27 17.18
N LEU A 25 26.44 -8.39 17.76
CA LEU A 25 25.62 -9.60 17.80
C LEU A 25 24.32 -9.38 18.56
N VAL A 26 24.35 -8.66 19.68
CA VAL A 26 23.14 -8.29 20.43
C VAL A 26 22.24 -7.36 19.62
N VAL A 27 22.81 -6.37 18.91
CA VAL A 27 22.04 -5.43 18.07
C VAL A 27 21.31 -6.17 16.95
N ILE A 28 21.98 -7.04 16.21
CA ILE A 28 21.32 -7.81 15.14
C ILE A 28 20.29 -8.80 15.67
N ALA A 29 20.52 -9.38 16.88
CA ALA A 29 19.55 -10.25 17.51
C ALA A 29 18.26 -9.51 17.89
N VAL A 30 18.38 -8.29 18.43
CA VAL A 30 17.21 -7.43 18.74
C VAL A 30 16.49 -7.00 17.48
N ILE A 31 17.19 -6.57 16.44
CA ILE A 31 16.59 -6.21 15.15
C ILE A 31 15.85 -7.42 14.55
N GLY A 32 16.44 -8.60 14.58
CA GLY A 32 15.82 -9.83 14.10
C GLY A 32 14.53 -10.18 14.85
N LEU A 33 14.52 -10.02 16.17
CA LEU A 33 13.33 -10.24 17.00
C LEU A 33 12.21 -9.25 16.66
N LEU A 34 12.53 -7.97 16.53
CA LEU A 34 11.55 -6.94 16.16
C LEU A 34 11.01 -7.15 14.74
N ALA A 35 11.88 -7.49 13.80
CA ALA A 35 11.48 -7.77 12.41
C ALA A 35 10.56 -8.99 12.30
N ALA A 36 10.78 -10.02 13.12
CA ALA A 36 9.94 -11.22 13.14
C ALA A 36 8.46 -10.92 13.50
N ILE A 37 8.22 -9.87 14.28
CA ILE A 37 6.87 -9.42 14.64
C ILE A 37 6.35 -8.40 13.63
N ALA A 38 7.20 -7.47 13.19
CA ALA A 38 6.79 -6.34 12.36
C ALA A 38 6.44 -6.74 10.91
N ILE A 39 7.15 -7.69 10.32
CA ILE A 39 6.95 -8.08 8.91
C ILE A 39 5.56 -8.69 8.67
N PRO A 40 5.08 -9.70 9.41
CA PRO A 40 3.74 -10.26 9.19
C PRO A 40 2.63 -9.23 9.42
N GLN A 41 2.78 -8.35 10.42
CA GLN A 41 1.83 -7.26 10.66
C GLN A 41 1.77 -6.29 9.48
N PHE A 42 2.93 -5.90 8.95
CA PHE A 42 2.99 -5.02 7.79
C PHE A 42 2.30 -5.63 6.57
N MET A 43 2.48 -6.93 6.32
CA MET A 43 1.81 -7.62 5.21
C MET A 43 0.29 -7.64 5.36
N SER A 44 -0.23 -7.83 6.58
CA SER A 44 -1.67 -7.75 6.86
C SER A 44 -2.22 -6.36 6.55
N TYR A 45 -1.60 -5.31 7.07
CA TYR A 45 -2.02 -3.93 6.79
C TYR A 45 -1.94 -3.57 5.30
N HIS A 46 -0.93 -4.08 4.60
CA HIS A 46 -0.82 -3.87 3.16
C HIS A 46 -1.99 -4.50 2.40
N SER A 47 -2.38 -5.72 2.74
CA SER A 47 -3.53 -6.39 2.13
C SER A 47 -4.85 -5.67 2.44
N GLU A 48 -5.03 -5.21 3.67
CA GLU A 48 -6.22 -4.42 4.07
C GLU A 48 -6.29 -3.07 3.33
N ALA A 49 -5.14 -2.44 3.07
CA ALA A 49 -5.09 -1.21 2.29
C ALA A 49 -5.53 -1.43 0.84
N ILE A 50 -5.14 -2.56 0.23
CA ILE A 50 -5.61 -2.95 -1.11
C ILE A 50 -7.13 -3.17 -1.13
N ASP A 51 -7.69 -3.81 -0.12
CA ASP A 51 -9.13 -3.98 0.01
C ASP A 51 -9.87 -2.64 0.12
N ALA A 52 -9.30 -1.71 0.89
CA ALA A 52 -9.86 -0.36 1.02
C ALA A 52 -9.83 0.41 -0.30
N GLU A 53 -8.78 0.28 -1.12
CA GLU A 53 -8.72 0.85 -2.47
C GLU A 53 -9.82 0.30 -3.36
N MET A 54 -10.00 -1.03 -3.41
CA MET A 54 -11.06 -1.67 -4.21
C MET A 54 -12.46 -1.18 -3.80
N LYS A 55 -12.74 -1.10 -2.50
CA LYS A 55 -14.02 -0.61 -1.97
C LYS A 55 -14.24 0.88 -2.29
N SER A 56 -13.20 1.68 -2.22
CA SER A 56 -13.25 3.10 -2.59
C SER A 56 -13.56 3.28 -4.07
N ASP A 57 -12.92 2.48 -4.93
CA ASP A 57 -13.16 2.55 -6.38
C ASP A 57 -14.57 2.09 -6.76
N LEU A 58 -15.11 1.07 -6.08
CA LEU A 58 -16.51 0.68 -6.26
C LEU A 58 -17.48 1.82 -5.92
N ARG A 59 -17.23 2.52 -4.82
CA ARG A 59 -18.05 3.68 -4.42
C ARG A 59 -17.92 4.83 -5.42
N ASN A 60 -16.72 5.15 -5.87
CA ASN A 60 -16.49 6.21 -6.85
C ASN A 60 -17.13 5.87 -8.19
N ALA A 61 -17.06 4.61 -8.62
CA ALA A 61 -17.70 4.13 -9.84
C ALA A 61 -19.23 4.23 -9.73
N SER A 62 -19.81 3.84 -8.59
CA SER A 62 -21.28 3.94 -8.40
C SER A 62 -21.75 5.40 -8.45
N ILE A 63 -21.02 6.33 -7.83
CA ILE A 63 -21.33 7.77 -7.89
C ILE A 63 -21.27 8.28 -9.33
N ALA A 64 -20.27 7.86 -10.10
CA ALA A 64 -20.12 8.27 -11.51
C ALA A 64 -21.28 7.72 -12.39
N ILE A 65 -21.71 6.48 -12.15
CA ILE A 65 -22.86 5.87 -12.85
C ILE A 65 -24.15 6.61 -12.49
N GLU A 66 -24.38 6.90 -11.22
CA GLU A 66 -25.57 7.63 -10.76
C GLU A 66 -25.60 9.06 -11.33
N ALA A 67 -24.44 9.74 -11.39
CA ALA A 67 -24.33 11.05 -12.02
C ALA A 67 -24.62 11.01 -13.54
N TYR A 68 -24.20 9.95 -14.21
CA TYR A 68 -24.52 9.72 -15.63
C TYR A 68 -26.03 9.47 -15.80
N TYR A 69 -26.60 8.58 -14.99
CA TYR A 69 -28.02 8.27 -15.02
C TYR A 69 -28.90 9.49 -14.76
N ALA A 70 -28.52 10.36 -13.83
CA ALA A 70 -29.24 11.60 -13.55
C ALA A 70 -29.29 12.57 -14.74
N LYS A 71 -28.29 12.52 -15.63
CA LYS A 71 -28.23 13.37 -16.82
C LYS A 71 -28.90 12.75 -18.04
N GLN A 72 -28.75 11.45 -18.22
CA GLN A 72 -29.15 10.74 -19.44
C GLN A 72 -30.44 9.93 -19.27
N SER A 73 -30.90 9.70 -18.04
CA SER A 73 -32.05 8.83 -17.67
C SER A 73 -31.89 7.37 -18.13
N VAL A 74 -30.66 6.96 -18.46
CA VAL A 74 -30.29 5.59 -18.82
C VAL A 74 -28.97 5.24 -18.15
N LEU A 75 -28.75 3.97 -17.84
CA LEU A 75 -27.48 3.50 -17.32
C LEU A 75 -26.40 3.51 -18.44
N PRO A 76 -25.12 3.82 -18.11
CA PRO A 76 -24.05 3.78 -19.09
C PRO A 76 -23.79 2.33 -19.52
N ALA A 77 -23.49 2.11 -20.80
CA ALA A 77 -23.13 0.78 -21.28
C ALA A 77 -21.73 0.33 -20.79
N SER A 78 -20.89 1.28 -20.43
CA SER A 78 -19.56 1.03 -19.87
C SER A 78 -19.13 2.15 -18.94
N LEU A 79 -18.14 1.88 -18.07
CA LEU A 79 -17.54 2.91 -17.20
C LEU A 79 -16.81 4.01 -18.00
N ALA A 80 -16.39 3.74 -19.24
CA ALA A 80 -15.76 4.73 -20.10
C ALA A 80 -16.70 5.88 -20.50
N GLU A 81 -18.03 5.67 -20.45
CA GLU A 81 -19.02 6.69 -20.74
C GLU A 81 -19.24 7.63 -19.53
N THR A 82 -18.84 7.20 -18.34
CA THR A 82 -18.96 8.02 -17.12
C THR A 82 -17.84 9.05 -17.08
N THR A 83 -18.19 10.29 -16.73
CA THR A 83 -17.19 11.36 -16.65
C THR A 83 -16.54 11.37 -15.27
N GLY A 84 -15.18 11.35 -15.25
CA GLY A 84 -14.42 11.58 -14.03
C GLY A 84 -14.15 10.35 -13.16
N PHE A 85 -14.53 9.15 -13.58
CA PHE A 85 -14.11 7.93 -12.89
C PHE A 85 -12.80 7.40 -13.46
N HIS A 86 -11.83 7.22 -12.57
CA HIS A 86 -10.56 6.56 -12.86
C HIS A 86 -10.25 5.61 -11.72
N PRO A 87 -10.06 4.30 -11.99
CA PRO A 87 -9.70 3.36 -10.94
C PRO A 87 -8.29 3.63 -10.40
N SER A 88 -8.07 3.27 -9.16
CA SER A 88 -6.77 3.32 -8.51
C SER A 88 -5.76 2.40 -9.22
N GLY A 89 -4.46 2.71 -9.09
CA GLY A 89 -3.42 1.94 -9.78
C GLY A 89 -3.48 0.44 -9.48
N GLY A 90 -3.64 -0.36 -10.54
CA GLY A 90 -3.72 -1.82 -10.44
C GLY A 90 -5.10 -2.38 -10.05
N VAL A 91 -6.10 -1.55 -9.76
CA VAL A 91 -7.50 -1.98 -9.59
C VAL A 91 -8.16 -2.06 -10.94
N THR A 92 -8.82 -3.16 -11.22
CA THR A 92 -9.70 -3.33 -12.39
C THR A 92 -11.15 -3.28 -11.92
N VAL A 93 -11.92 -2.32 -12.44
CA VAL A 93 -13.35 -2.22 -12.15
C VAL A 93 -14.15 -2.57 -13.39
N SER A 94 -15.10 -3.50 -13.25
CA SER A 94 -16.01 -3.92 -14.30
C SER A 94 -17.45 -3.61 -13.94
N LEU A 95 -18.26 -3.24 -14.96
CA LEU A 95 -19.68 -2.95 -14.85
C LEU A 95 -20.49 -4.03 -15.57
N VAL A 96 -21.51 -4.53 -14.91
CA VAL A 96 -22.52 -5.45 -15.49
C VAL A 96 -23.90 -4.86 -15.28
N ILE A 97 -24.61 -4.59 -16.36
CA ILE A 97 -26.00 -4.14 -16.31
C ILE A 97 -26.90 -5.37 -16.11
N VAL A 98 -27.65 -5.36 -15.03
CA VAL A 98 -28.58 -6.45 -14.66
C VAL A 98 -29.98 -6.18 -15.20
N SER A 99 -30.43 -4.92 -15.12
CA SER A 99 -31.71 -4.47 -15.66
C SER A 99 -31.65 -2.99 -16.01
N THR A 100 -32.77 -2.43 -16.47
CA THR A 100 -32.85 -0.99 -16.82
C THR A 100 -32.51 -0.05 -15.66
N ASN A 101 -32.66 -0.50 -14.40
CA ASN A 101 -32.40 0.30 -13.21
C ASN A 101 -31.48 -0.38 -12.20
N SER A 102 -30.81 -1.45 -12.57
CA SER A 102 -29.88 -2.15 -11.68
C SER A 102 -28.61 -2.58 -12.38
N TYR A 103 -27.51 -2.46 -11.64
CA TYR A 103 -26.18 -2.83 -12.10
C TYR A 103 -25.36 -3.45 -10.98
N THR A 104 -24.35 -4.19 -11.36
CA THR A 104 -23.36 -4.76 -10.46
C THR A 104 -21.97 -4.25 -10.88
N LEU A 105 -21.20 -3.82 -9.91
CA LEU A 105 -19.78 -3.47 -10.08
C LEU A 105 -18.92 -4.52 -9.41
N ASN A 106 -17.82 -4.87 -10.04
CA ASN A 106 -16.81 -5.74 -9.46
C ASN A 106 -15.45 -5.04 -9.55
N ALA A 107 -14.74 -4.94 -8.42
CA ALA A 107 -13.38 -4.45 -8.37
C ALA A 107 -12.43 -5.58 -7.98
N ALA A 108 -11.34 -5.73 -8.70
CA ALA A 108 -10.34 -6.75 -8.49
C ALA A 108 -8.93 -6.17 -8.48
N LYS A 109 -8.11 -6.58 -7.50
CA LYS A 109 -6.68 -6.26 -7.41
C LYS A 109 -5.94 -7.38 -6.70
N PRO A 110 -4.81 -7.87 -7.24
CA PRO A 110 -3.97 -8.85 -6.56
C PRO A 110 -3.38 -8.31 -5.27
N GLY A 111 -3.27 -9.14 -4.25
CA GLY A 111 -2.60 -8.82 -2.99
C GLY A 111 -3.50 -8.34 -1.86
N GLY A 112 -4.80 -8.17 -2.09
CA GLY A 112 -5.79 -7.95 -1.05
C GLY A 112 -6.08 -9.20 -0.21
N THR A 113 -6.87 -9.04 0.86
CA THR A 113 -7.36 -10.19 1.65
C THR A 113 -8.36 -11.03 0.86
N GLN A 114 -9.05 -10.38 -0.09
CA GLN A 114 -9.93 -11.03 -1.06
C GLN A 114 -9.51 -10.66 -2.49
N PRO A 115 -9.75 -11.56 -3.46
CA PRO A 115 -9.37 -11.33 -4.85
C PRO A 115 -10.21 -10.23 -5.52
N SER A 116 -11.43 -10.02 -5.04
CA SER A 116 -12.35 -9.00 -5.57
C SER A 116 -13.45 -8.65 -4.57
N PHE A 117 -14.05 -7.46 -4.77
CA PHE A 117 -15.26 -7.01 -4.09
C PHE A 117 -16.34 -6.68 -5.11
N THR A 118 -17.58 -6.89 -4.72
CA THR A 118 -18.75 -6.65 -5.56
C THR A 118 -19.67 -5.61 -4.90
N TYR A 119 -20.21 -4.70 -5.69
CA TYR A 119 -21.22 -3.73 -5.29
C TYR A 119 -22.47 -3.92 -6.14
N GLU A 120 -23.63 -4.02 -5.49
CA GLU A 120 -24.93 -4.14 -6.15
C GLU A 120 -25.78 -2.89 -5.89
N SER A 121 -26.27 -2.27 -6.97
CA SER A 121 -27.03 -1.01 -6.89
C SER A 121 -28.36 -1.14 -6.16
N ILE A 122 -28.96 -2.35 -6.11
CA ILE A 122 -30.25 -2.59 -5.45
C ILE A 122 -30.11 -2.56 -3.93
N THR A 123 -29.00 -3.04 -3.41
CA THR A 123 -28.76 -3.17 -1.97
C THR A 123 -27.86 -2.08 -1.40
N GLY A 124 -27.12 -1.36 -2.25
CA GLY A 124 -26.17 -0.34 -1.82
C GLY A 124 -25.02 -0.89 -0.97
N SER A 125 -24.84 -2.21 -0.90
CA SER A 125 -23.82 -2.86 -0.08
C SER A 125 -22.71 -3.45 -0.93
N SER A 126 -21.46 -3.26 -0.48
CA SER A 126 -20.26 -3.91 -1.04
C SER A 126 -19.95 -5.17 -0.24
N HIS A 127 -19.75 -6.26 -0.93
CA HIS A 127 -19.33 -7.54 -0.37
C HIS A 127 -17.95 -7.93 -0.84
#